data_d7df092ba5a722a81762d448cdc6e976
#
_entry.id   d7df092ba5a722a81762d448cdc6e976
#
_cell.length_a   1.000
_cell.length_b   1.000
_cell.length_c   1.000
_cell.angle_alpha   90.00
_cell.angle_beta   90.00
_cell.angle_gamma   90.00
#
_symmetry.space_group_name_H-M   'P 1'
#
loop_
_entity.id
_entity.type
_entity.pdbx_description
1 polymer ?
#
loop_
_entity_poly.entity_id
_entity_poly.type
_entity_poly.pdbx_seq_one_letter_code
_entity_poly.pdbx_strand_id
1 'polypeptide(L)'
;MPTAPYVDDDGGLVLTSRCRIAATDIALQVTTSGGPGGQHENRSLTAVVATIDLRVAVSLRDRDRDLLIEKLGPVVRSTATRFRSQGQNRQAALEQLCAKLAGGLHRDPPRRATKPSRASQTRRVDSKKARGRTKALRRGTED
;
A
#
# COMPACT_ATOMS: atom_id res chain seq x y z
N MET A 1 -16.59 -14.24 -12.39
CA MET A 1 -15.19 -14.33 -11.89
C MET A 1 -14.93 -13.13 -11.01
N PRO A 2 -14.47 -13.33 -9.76
CA PRO A 2 -14.09 -12.21 -8.91
C PRO A 2 -12.95 -11.42 -9.56
N THR A 3 -13.01 -10.10 -9.41
CA THR A 3 -11.96 -9.21 -9.91
C THR A 3 -10.80 -9.22 -8.90
N ALA A 4 -9.56 -9.45 -9.36
CA ALA A 4 -8.38 -9.39 -8.49
C ALA A 4 -8.23 -8.00 -7.82
N PRO A 5 -7.69 -7.90 -6.60
CA PRO A 5 -7.13 -9.00 -5.79
C PRO A 5 -8.19 -9.77 -4.99
N TYR A 6 -8.01 -11.07 -4.83
CA TYR A 6 -8.88 -11.91 -3.98
C TYR A 6 -8.13 -13.16 -3.47
N VAL A 7 -8.67 -13.78 -2.42
CA VAL A 7 -8.20 -15.07 -1.89
C VAL A 7 -9.00 -16.18 -2.56
N ASP A 8 -8.34 -17.19 -3.10
CA ASP A 8 -9.01 -18.34 -3.71
C ASP A 8 -9.48 -19.37 -2.67
N ASP A 9 -10.24 -20.37 -3.13
CA ASP A 9 -10.82 -21.42 -2.27
C ASP A 9 -9.76 -22.28 -1.58
N ASP A 10 -8.56 -22.40 -2.16
CA ASP A 10 -7.42 -23.15 -1.61
C ASP A 10 -6.61 -22.31 -0.60
N GLY A 11 -6.93 -21.04 -0.41
CA GLY A 11 -6.21 -20.10 0.44
C GLY A 11 -4.99 -19.46 -0.23
N GLY A 12 -4.84 -19.61 -1.54
CA GLY A 12 -3.88 -18.87 -2.35
C GLY A 12 -4.34 -17.43 -2.60
N LEU A 13 -3.43 -16.58 -3.06
CA LEU A 13 -3.72 -15.17 -3.32
C LEU A 13 -3.63 -14.88 -4.81
N VAL A 14 -4.70 -14.38 -5.38
CA VAL A 14 -4.73 -13.88 -6.77
C VAL A 14 -4.54 -12.37 -6.73
N LEU A 15 -3.34 -11.90 -7.04
CA LEU A 15 -2.97 -10.49 -6.96
C LEU A 15 -3.38 -9.71 -8.21
N THR A 16 -3.19 -10.34 -9.36
CA THR A 16 -3.60 -9.83 -10.69
C THR A 16 -3.95 -11.02 -11.57
N SER A 17 -4.49 -10.76 -12.77
CA SER A 17 -4.78 -11.82 -13.77
C SER A 17 -3.54 -12.66 -14.16
N ARG A 18 -2.33 -12.20 -13.86
CA ARG A 18 -1.04 -12.83 -14.23
C ARG A 18 -0.15 -13.20 -13.05
N CYS A 19 -0.51 -12.79 -11.83
CA CYS A 19 0.27 -13.05 -10.62
C CYS A 19 -0.59 -13.70 -9.56
N ARG A 20 -0.23 -14.92 -9.20
CA ARG A 20 -0.86 -15.73 -8.16
C ARG A 20 0.22 -16.24 -7.21
N ILE A 21 -0.12 -16.31 -5.93
CA ILE A 21 0.71 -16.90 -4.89
C ILE A 21 0.01 -18.17 -4.39
N ALA A 22 0.72 -19.28 -4.35
CA ALA A 22 0.18 -20.53 -3.83
C ALA A 22 0.03 -20.46 -2.31
N ALA A 23 -0.97 -21.15 -1.77
CA ALA A 23 -1.17 -21.25 -0.32
C ALA A 23 0.04 -21.85 0.41
N THR A 24 0.82 -22.69 -0.27
CA THR A 24 2.06 -23.31 0.24
C THR A 24 3.17 -22.32 0.52
N ASP A 25 3.18 -21.17 -0.13
CA ASP A 25 4.18 -20.10 0.08
C ASP A 25 3.79 -19.18 1.25
N ILE A 26 2.62 -19.40 1.87
CA ILE A 26 2.08 -18.56 2.94
C ILE A 26 2.11 -19.34 4.25
N ALA A 27 2.83 -18.82 5.23
CA ALA A 27 2.83 -19.35 6.58
C ALA A 27 1.70 -18.68 7.39
N LEU A 28 0.85 -19.50 8.02
CA LEU A 28 -0.21 -19.05 8.91
C LEU A 28 0.13 -19.43 10.35
N GLN A 29 0.16 -18.47 11.22
CA GLN A 29 0.40 -18.65 12.65
C GLN A 29 -0.78 -18.13 13.45
N VAL A 30 -1.25 -18.95 14.39
CA VAL A 30 -2.29 -18.55 15.35
C VAL A 30 -1.61 -18.06 16.60
N THR A 31 -2.07 -16.93 17.14
CA THR A 31 -1.52 -16.32 18.35
C THR A 31 -2.65 -15.76 19.22
N THR A 32 -2.34 -15.36 20.44
CA THR A 32 -3.27 -14.64 21.27
C THR A 32 -3.44 -13.21 20.77
N SER A 33 -4.66 -12.68 20.83
CA SER A 33 -4.90 -11.27 20.61
C SER A 33 -4.39 -10.50 21.84
N GLY A 34 -3.13 -10.11 21.85
CA GLY A 34 -2.56 -9.31 22.94
C GLY A 34 -3.24 -7.95 23.05
N GLY A 35 -4.17 -7.79 23.97
CA GLY A 35 -4.84 -6.54 24.31
C GLY A 35 -4.90 -6.34 25.82
N PRO A 36 -5.19 -5.13 26.33
CA PRO A 36 -5.36 -4.85 27.76
C PRO A 36 -6.68 -5.43 28.34
N GLY A 37 -7.28 -6.41 27.68
CA GLY A 37 -8.54 -7.06 28.05
C GLY A 37 -8.34 -8.21 29.03
N GLY A 38 -9.41 -8.56 29.78
CA GLY A 38 -9.43 -9.50 30.87
C GLY A 38 -8.98 -10.93 30.52
N GLN A 39 -8.93 -11.82 31.54
CA GLN A 39 -8.40 -13.19 31.46
C GLN A 39 -8.93 -14.05 30.29
N HIS A 40 -10.08 -13.72 29.71
CA HIS A 40 -10.68 -14.47 28.62
C HIS A 40 -9.99 -14.18 27.28
N GLU A 41 -9.51 -12.97 27.04
CA GLU A 41 -8.79 -12.57 25.82
C GLU A 41 -7.37 -13.16 25.75
N ASN A 42 -6.74 -13.33 26.90
CA ASN A 42 -5.39 -13.90 26.99
C ASN A 42 -5.35 -15.43 26.82
N ARG A 43 -6.51 -16.11 26.80
CA ARG A 43 -6.63 -17.58 26.65
C ARG A 43 -7.14 -18.01 25.27
N SER A 44 -7.76 -17.13 24.50
CA SER A 44 -8.30 -17.49 23.19
C SER A 44 -7.28 -17.21 22.08
N LEU A 45 -6.75 -18.28 21.50
CA LEU A 45 -5.89 -18.25 20.30
C LEU A 45 -6.75 -17.93 19.05
N THR A 46 -7.18 -16.69 18.91
CA THR A 46 -8.05 -16.28 17.78
C THR A 46 -7.34 -15.37 16.78
N ALA A 47 -6.24 -14.73 17.17
CA ALA A 47 -5.45 -13.90 16.27
C ALA A 47 -4.70 -14.76 15.25
N VAL A 48 -4.72 -14.34 13.99
CA VAL A 48 -4.03 -15.03 12.90
C VAL A 48 -3.05 -14.08 12.24
N VAL A 49 -1.82 -14.55 12.08
CA VAL A 49 -0.75 -13.88 11.34
C VAL A 49 -0.49 -14.66 10.05
N ALA A 50 -0.67 -14.01 8.91
CA ALA A 50 -0.27 -14.51 7.61
C ALA A 50 1.07 -13.90 7.22
N THR A 51 2.05 -14.72 6.86
CA THR A 51 3.41 -14.29 6.51
C THR A 51 3.84 -14.93 5.21
N ILE A 52 4.50 -14.17 4.35
CA ILE A 52 5.18 -14.69 3.16
C ILE A 52 6.62 -14.19 3.14
N ASP A 53 7.56 -15.08 2.85
CA ASP A 53 8.93 -14.73 2.52
C ASP A 53 9.09 -14.72 0.99
N LEU A 54 9.19 -13.52 0.45
CA LEU A 54 9.25 -13.31 -1.01
C LEU A 54 10.52 -13.88 -1.65
N ARG A 55 11.58 -14.08 -0.88
CA ARG A 55 12.86 -14.63 -1.40
C ARG A 55 12.73 -16.09 -1.81
N VAL A 56 11.88 -16.85 -1.12
CA VAL A 56 11.69 -18.29 -1.30
C VAL A 56 10.35 -18.68 -1.91
N ALA A 57 9.45 -17.71 -2.14
CA ALA A 57 8.13 -17.96 -2.73
C ALA A 57 8.29 -18.47 -4.17
N VAL A 58 8.03 -19.76 -4.38
CA VAL A 58 8.24 -20.45 -5.66
C VAL A 58 7.19 -20.01 -6.70
N SER A 59 6.00 -19.67 -6.28
CA SER A 59 4.91 -19.27 -7.16
C SER A 59 5.09 -17.89 -7.81
N LEU A 60 6.01 -17.06 -7.28
CA LEU A 60 6.28 -15.72 -7.81
C LEU A 60 7.31 -15.76 -8.95
N ARG A 61 7.01 -15.00 -10.03
CA ARG A 61 7.99 -14.71 -11.08
C ARG A 61 9.07 -13.77 -10.56
N ASP A 62 10.29 -13.91 -11.02
CA ASP A 62 11.44 -13.11 -10.55
C ASP A 62 11.18 -11.61 -10.62
N ARG A 63 10.62 -11.11 -11.74
CA ARG A 63 10.28 -9.70 -11.92
C ARG A 63 9.28 -9.16 -10.88
N ASP A 64 8.28 -9.97 -10.53
CA ASP A 64 7.25 -9.58 -9.56
C ASP A 64 7.82 -9.67 -8.14
N ARG A 65 8.66 -10.68 -7.88
CA ARG A 65 9.41 -10.86 -6.63
C ARG A 65 10.30 -9.66 -6.34
N ASP A 66 11.15 -9.27 -7.29
CA ASP A 66 12.09 -8.15 -7.14
C ASP A 66 11.35 -6.85 -6.83
N LEU A 67 10.27 -6.57 -7.56
CA LEU A 67 9.43 -5.40 -7.33
C LEU A 67 8.78 -5.40 -5.94
N LEU A 68 8.27 -6.54 -5.50
CA LEU A 68 7.65 -6.67 -4.18
C LEU A 68 8.70 -6.52 -3.06
N ILE A 69 9.87 -7.10 -3.22
CA ILE A 69 10.98 -6.96 -2.26
C ILE A 69 11.44 -5.51 -2.16
N GLU A 70 11.56 -4.82 -3.30
CA GLU A 70 11.94 -3.40 -3.34
C GLU A 70 10.94 -2.52 -2.58
N LYS A 71 9.62 -2.78 -2.75
CA LYS A 71 8.58 -1.91 -2.17
C LYS A 71 8.16 -2.30 -0.75
N LEU A 72 8.11 -3.58 -0.44
CA LEU A 72 7.52 -4.10 0.80
C LEU A 72 8.55 -4.78 1.71
N GLY A 73 9.75 -5.01 1.21
CA GLY A 73 10.78 -5.79 1.90
C GLY A 73 10.64 -7.30 1.64
N PRO A 74 11.63 -8.09 2.09
CA PRO A 74 11.71 -9.52 1.78
C PRO A 74 10.66 -10.38 2.48
N VAL A 75 10.11 -9.93 3.61
CA VAL A 75 9.08 -10.64 4.38
C VAL A 75 7.89 -9.74 4.60
N VAL A 76 6.73 -10.16 4.15
CA VAL A 76 5.48 -9.41 4.29
C VAL A 76 4.56 -10.14 5.26
N ARG A 77 4.01 -9.39 6.22
CA ARG A 77 3.10 -9.90 7.24
C ARG A 77 1.78 -9.14 7.26
N SER A 78 0.73 -9.87 7.63
CA SER A 78 -0.58 -9.33 7.93
C SER A 78 -1.16 -10.03 9.15
N THR A 79 -1.78 -9.28 10.06
CA THR A 79 -2.34 -9.81 11.30
C THR A 79 -3.82 -9.42 11.40
N ALA A 80 -4.67 -10.39 11.68
CA ALA A 80 -6.09 -10.17 11.93
C ALA A 80 -6.46 -10.64 13.34
N THR A 81 -7.10 -9.74 14.09
CA THR A 81 -7.55 -9.97 15.47
C THR A 81 -9.00 -9.57 15.70
N ARG A 82 -9.66 -9.05 14.66
CA ARG A 82 -10.96 -8.37 14.75
C ARG A 82 -12.11 -9.30 15.18
N PHE A 83 -12.05 -10.56 14.79
CA PHE A 83 -13.16 -11.48 14.99
C PHE A 83 -12.87 -12.44 16.16
N ARG A 84 -13.96 -12.94 16.79
CA ARG A 84 -13.86 -13.99 17.79
C ARG A 84 -13.57 -15.37 17.19
N SER A 85 -13.85 -15.55 15.90
CA SER A 85 -13.60 -16.78 15.15
C SER A 85 -12.20 -16.74 14.52
N GLN A 86 -11.39 -17.76 14.80
CA GLN A 86 -10.09 -17.99 14.18
C GLN A 86 -10.21 -18.11 12.66
N GLY A 87 -11.26 -18.79 12.14
CA GLY A 87 -11.48 -18.91 10.70
C GLY A 87 -11.73 -17.58 10.01
N GLN A 88 -12.52 -16.69 10.63
CA GLN A 88 -12.74 -15.34 10.11
C GLN A 88 -11.48 -14.49 10.15
N ASN A 89 -10.67 -14.59 11.22
CA ASN A 89 -9.38 -13.90 11.29
C ASN A 89 -8.37 -14.44 10.27
N ARG A 90 -8.39 -15.76 10.01
CA ARG A 90 -7.57 -16.37 8.95
C ARG A 90 -7.91 -15.75 7.58
N GLN A 91 -9.18 -15.71 7.23
CA GLN A 91 -9.65 -15.11 5.98
C GLN A 91 -9.26 -13.62 5.90
N ALA A 92 -9.51 -12.86 6.96
CA ALA A 92 -9.17 -11.44 7.02
C ALA A 92 -7.64 -11.19 6.90
N ALA A 93 -6.82 -12.04 7.53
CA ALA A 93 -5.36 -11.93 7.41
C ALA A 93 -4.88 -12.20 5.97
N LEU A 94 -5.45 -13.20 5.30
CA LEU A 94 -5.14 -13.49 3.89
C LEU A 94 -5.59 -12.36 2.96
N GLU A 95 -6.78 -11.81 3.15
CA GLU A 95 -7.29 -10.68 2.36
C GLU A 95 -6.41 -9.42 2.52
N GLN A 96 -6.01 -9.10 3.75
CA GLN A 96 -5.10 -7.99 4.01
C GLN A 96 -3.71 -8.22 3.39
N LEU A 97 -3.19 -9.44 3.46
CA LEU A 97 -1.93 -9.81 2.82
C LEU A 97 -2.03 -9.68 1.31
N CYS A 98 -3.13 -10.18 0.72
CA CYS A 98 -3.44 -10.06 -0.70
C CYS A 98 -3.48 -8.59 -1.15
N ALA A 99 -4.19 -7.73 -0.44
CA ALA A 99 -4.28 -6.31 -0.75
C ALA A 99 -2.92 -5.60 -0.65
N LYS A 100 -2.10 -5.91 0.36
CA LYS A 100 -0.73 -5.37 0.49
C LYS A 100 0.15 -5.74 -0.70
N LEU A 101 0.15 -7.01 -1.08
CA LEU A 101 0.97 -7.51 -2.18
C LEU A 101 0.48 -6.97 -3.52
N ALA A 102 -0.82 -6.92 -3.76
CA ALA A 102 -1.40 -6.33 -4.97
C ALA A 102 -1.05 -4.83 -5.09
N GLY A 103 -1.12 -4.08 -3.98
CA GLY A 103 -0.67 -2.69 -3.92
C GLY A 103 0.83 -2.54 -4.23
N GLY A 104 1.67 -3.49 -3.78
CA GLY A 104 3.10 -3.53 -4.11
C GLY A 104 3.38 -3.75 -5.59
N LEU A 105 2.55 -4.53 -6.29
CA LEU A 105 2.65 -4.73 -7.74
C LEU A 105 2.16 -3.53 -8.56
N HIS A 106 1.39 -2.63 -7.95
CA HIS A 106 0.92 -1.43 -8.65
C HIS A 106 2.10 -0.54 -9.06
N ARG A 107 2.17 -0.20 -10.33
CA ARG A 107 3.14 0.75 -10.87
C ARG A 107 2.44 2.06 -11.15
N ASP A 108 2.82 3.09 -10.42
CA ASP A 108 2.34 4.43 -10.72
C ASP A 108 2.85 4.85 -12.11
N PRO A 109 1.98 5.43 -12.96
CA PRO A 109 2.43 5.97 -14.23
C PRO A 109 3.46 7.09 -13.97
N PRO A 110 4.50 7.22 -14.81
CA PRO A 110 5.48 8.28 -14.65
C PRO A 110 4.79 9.63 -14.67
N ARG A 111 5.04 10.44 -13.64
CA ARG A 111 4.47 11.79 -13.53
C ARG A 111 4.95 12.64 -14.69
N ARG A 112 4.04 12.97 -15.61
CA ARG A 112 4.34 13.91 -16.68
C ARG A 112 4.35 15.33 -16.13
N ALA A 113 5.41 16.08 -16.43
CA ALA A 113 5.47 17.49 -16.08
C ALA A 113 4.34 18.24 -16.77
N THR A 114 3.48 18.89 -16.01
CA THR A 114 2.41 19.74 -16.55
C THR A 114 2.94 21.14 -16.81
N LYS A 115 2.65 21.68 -17.99
CA LYS A 115 2.97 23.10 -18.30
C LYS A 115 2.10 24.00 -17.40
N PRO A 116 2.66 25.15 -16.93
CA PRO A 116 1.86 26.13 -16.19
C PRO A 116 0.62 26.57 -16.98
N SER A 117 -0.53 26.67 -16.32
CA SER A 117 -1.76 27.14 -16.95
C SER A 117 -1.62 28.61 -17.43
N ARG A 118 -2.39 29.00 -18.46
CA ARG A 118 -2.42 30.40 -18.94
C ARG A 118 -2.73 31.36 -17.78
N ALA A 119 -3.69 31.00 -16.90
CA ALA A 119 -4.03 31.81 -15.74
C ALA A 119 -2.86 31.97 -14.75
N SER A 120 -2.05 30.93 -14.56
CA SER A 120 -0.84 31.00 -13.74
C SER A 120 0.23 31.92 -14.35
N GLN A 121 0.40 31.85 -15.66
CA GLN A 121 1.33 32.73 -16.39
C GLN A 121 0.88 34.19 -16.32
N THR A 122 -0.43 34.47 -16.53
CA THR A 122 -0.99 35.80 -16.41
C THR A 122 -0.78 36.36 -15.00
N ARG A 123 -1.16 35.62 -13.96
CA ARG A 123 -0.92 36.05 -12.56
C ARG A 123 0.53 36.36 -12.27
N ARG A 124 1.47 35.56 -12.80
CA ARG A 124 2.90 35.81 -12.65
C ARG A 124 3.33 37.11 -13.32
N VAL A 125 2.84 37.38 -14.54
CA VAL A 125 3.12 38.62 -15.29
C VAL A 125 2.53 39.83 -14.57
N ASP A 126 1.29 39.73 -14.10
CA ASP A 126 0.62 40.80 -13.37
C ASP A 126 1.30 41.13 -12.04
N SER A 127 1.71 40.09 -11.29
CA SER A 127 2.52 40.27 -10.08
C SER A 127 3.88 40.94 -10.37
N LYS A 128 4.52 40.59 -11.49
CA LYS A 128 5.76 41.23 -11.90
C LYS A 128 5.54 42.70 -12.27
N LYS A 129 4.47 43.02 -13.01
CA LYS A 129 4.11 44.40 -13.36
C LYS A 129 3.79 45.23 -12.11
N ALA A 130 3.01 44.67 -11.17
CA ALA A 130 2.68 45.35 -9.90
C ALA A 130 3.95 45.72 -9.09
N ARG A 131 4.86 44.74 -8.94
CA ARG A 131 6.15 44.99 -8.29
C ARG A 131 7.00 46.05 -9.01
N GLY A 132 6.98 46.04 -10.35
CA GLY A 132 7.65 47.06 -11.17
C GLY A 132 7.11 48.44 -10.92
N ARG A 133 5.75 48.61 -10.87
CA ARG A 133 5.13 49.90 -10.54
C ARG A 133 5.52 50.40 -9.14
N THR A 134 5.46 49.52 -8.12
CA THR A 134 5.86 49.87 -6.76
C THR A 134 7.31 50.34 -6.69
N LYS A 135 8.21 49.65 -7.43
CA LYS A 135 9.63 50.02 -7.49
C LYS A 135 9.85 51.36 -8.20
N ALA A 136 9.08 51.67 -9.28
CA ALA A 136 9.16 52.92 -9.99
C ALA A 136 8.69 54.11 -9.12
N LEU A 137 7.57 53.93 -8.35
CA LEU A 137 7.10 54.94 -7.42
C LEU A 137 8.11 55.26 -6.31
N ARG A 138 8.83 54.30 -5.80
CA ARG A 138 9.87 54.53 -4.79
C ARG A 138 11.07 55.33 -5.33
N ARG A 139 11.43 55.17 -6.60
CA ARG A 139 12.49 55.94 -7.24
C ARG A 139 12.13 57.38 -7.52
N GLY A 140 10.84 57.66 -7.75
CA GLY A 140 10.36 59.05 -7.99
C GLY A 140 10.17 59.88 -6.74
N THR A 141 10.43 59.35 -5.54
CA THR A 141 10.31 60.09 -4.25
C THR A 141 11.65 60.43 -3.64
N GLU A 142 12.77 60.15 -4.34
CA GLU A 142 14.13 60.43 -3.89
C GLU A 142 14.78 61.66 -4.58
N ASP A 143 14.00 62.49 -5.33
CA ASP A 143 14.42 63.77 -5.91
C ASP A 143 13.83 64.97 -5.17
#